data_e0c00137abb6bd9c4ada2fbbc6936732
#
_entry.id   e0c00137abb6bd9c4ada2fbbc6936732
#
_cell.length_a   1.000
_cell.length_b   1.000
_cell.length_c   1.000
_cell.angle_alpha   90.00
_cell.angle_beta   90.00
_cell.angle_gamma   90.00
#
_symmetry.space_group_name_H-M   'P 1'
#
loop_
_entity.id
_entity.type
_entity.pdbx_description
1 polymer ?
#
loop_
_entity_poly.entity_id
_entity_poly.type
_entity_poly.pdbx_seq_one_letter_code
_entity_poly.pdbx_strand_id
1 'polypeptide(L)'
;EYRGYDLIETTASAQNDVKEISIEKIALNDDEIVIYKANPINQFNEFTAIAHEFKEKLQDGIFFSKAAFEKLELQNGAKVTVSANNQTLELSAFVDIQIDGNIAYVSTFMKNSTSNTLFNTYRFNKAKVVKA
;
A
#
# COMPACT_ATOMS: atom_id res chain seq x y z
N GLU A 1 -3.09 43.54 -39.80
CA GLU A 1 -3.31 42.31 -40.60
C GLU A 1 -3.10 41.11 -39.70
N TYR A 2 -4.19 40.47 -39.32
CA TYR A 2 -4.15 39.19 -38.61
C TYR A 2 -3.89 38.09 -39.64
N ARG A 3 -2.76 37.44 -39.59
CA ARG A 3 -2.53 36.21 -40.34
C ARG A 3 -3.15 35.07 -39.54
N GLY A 4 -4.24 34.50 -40.08
CA GLY A 4 -4.86 33.30 -39.55
C GLY A 4 -3.89 32.15 -39.57
N TYR A 5 -3.86 31.37 -38.47
CA TYR A 5 -3.16 30.12 -38.44
C TYR A 5 -3.96 29.10 -39.25
N ASP A 6 -3.37 28.57 -40.29
CA ASP A 6 -3.90 27.40 -40.98
C ASP A 6 -3.85 26.22 -40.00
N LEU A 7 -5.03 25.77 -39.55
CA LEU A 7 -5.17 24.51 -38.84
C LEU A 7 -4.82 23.40 -39.82
N ILE A 8 -3.65 22.83 -39.68
CA ILE A 8 -3.29 21.58 -40.35
C ILE A 8 -4.16 20.49 -39.72
N GLU A 9 -5.21 20.07 -40.40
CA GLU A 9 -5.91 18.84 -40.03
C GLU A 9 -5.01 17.65 -40.29
N THR A 10 -4.24 17.29 -39.26
CA THR A 10 -3.57 15.99 -39.23
C THR A 10 -4.64 14.96 -38.88
N THR A 11 -5.19 14.31 -39.88
CA THR A 11 -5.88 13.04 -39.69
C THR A 11 -4.87 11.99 -39.29
N ALA A 12 -4.52 12.00 -38.00
CA ALA A 12 -3.82 10.89 -37.40
C ALA A 12 -4.85 9.75 -37.25
N SER A 13 -4.87 8.84 -38.22
CA SER A 13 -5.47 7.54 -38.01
C SER A 13 -4.57 6.77 -37.02
N ALA A 14 -4.72 7.07 -35.73
CA ALA A 14 -4.18 6.23 -34.70
C ALA A 14 -5.00 4.94 -34.72
N GLN A 15 -4.51 3.92 -35.41
CA GLN A 15 -4.91 2.55 -35.13
C GLN A 15 -4.40 2.27 -33.71
N ASN A 16 -5.27 2.53 -32.75
CA ASN A 16 -5.07 2.07 -31.40
C ASN A 16 -5.33 0.55 -31.43
N ASP A 17 -4.27 -0.22 -31.61
CA ASP A 17 -4.25 -1.62 -31.24
C ASP A 17 -4.43 -1.65 -29.71
N VAL A 18 -5.69 -1.72 -29.28
CA VAL A 18 -6.03 -1.99 -27.89
C VAL A 18 -5.58 -3.40 -27.61
N LYS A 19 -4.37 -3.56 -27.11
CA LYS A 19 -3.92 -4.84 -26.57
C LYS A 19 -4.84 -5.16 -25.41
N GLU A 20 -5.50 -6.30 -25.52
CA GLU A 20 -6.29 -6.86 -24.43
C GLU A 20 -5.35 -7.05 -23.22
N ILE A 21 -5.53 -6.21 -22.21
CA ILE A 21 -4.75 -6.31 -20.96
C ILE A 21 -5.41 -7.41 -20.15
N SER A 22 -4.83 -8.60 -20.16
CA SER A 22 -5.23 -9.65 -19.23
C SER A 22 -4.80 -9.24 -17.82
N ILE A 23 -5.78 -8.94 -16.97
CA ILE A 23 -5.54 -8.71 -15.54
C ILE A 23 -5.38 -10.09 -14.89
N GLU A 24 -4.15 -10.47 -14.60
CA GLU A 24 -3.91 -11.66 -13.79
C GLU A 24 -4.43 -11.42 -12.37
N LYS A 25 -5.34 -12.30 -11.93
CA LYS A 25 -5.77 -12.29 -10.53
C LYS A 25 -4.59 -12.69 -9.66
N ILE A 26 -4.31 -11.90 -8.62
CA ILE A 26 -3.31 -12.26 -7.61
C ILE A 26 -3.81 -13.48 -6.86
N ALA A 27 -3.23 -14.66 -7.14
CA ALA A 27 -3.49 -15.86 -6.37
C ALA A 27 -2.77 -15.72 -5.00
N LEU A 28 -3.52 -15.85 -3.92
CA LEU A 28 -3.01 -15.87 -2.55
C LEU A 28 -3.10 -17.30 -2.00
N ASN A 29 -2.08 -17.70 -1.25
CA ASN A 29 -2.17 -18.89 -0.41
C ASN A 29 -3.00 -18.56 0.85
N ASP A 30 -3.44 -19.56 1.59
CA ASP A 30 -4.30 -19.37 2.77
C ASP A 30 -3.64 -18.57 3.89
N ASP A 31 -2.31 -18.60 3.95
CA ASP A 31 -1.48 -17.90 4.92
C ASP A 31 -0.92 -16.57 4.41
N GLU A 32 -1.31 -16.15 3.22
CA GLU A 32 -0.88 -14.89 2.60
C GLU A 32 -1.98 -13.84 2.60
N ILE A 33 -1.56 -12.60 2.70
CA ILE A 33 -2.39 -11.41 2.51
C ILE A 33 -1.74 -10.47 1.49
N VAL A 34 -2.51 -9.57 0.92
CA VAL A 34 -1.96 -8.44 0.17
C VAL A 34 -1.62 -7.31 1.13
N ILE A 35 -0.39 -6.86 1.09
CA ILE A 35 0.03 -5.62 1.77
C ILE A 35 0.20 -4.50 0.76
N TYR A 36 -0.12 -3.27 1.15
CA TYR A 36 0.11 -2.11 0.31
C TYR A 36 0.68 -0.93 1.09
N LYS A 37 1.36 -0.05 0.37
CA LYS A 37 1.85 1.21 0.92
C LYS A 37 0.74 2.25 0.92
N ALA A 38 0.49 2.85 2.06
CA ALA A 38 -0.44 3.95 2.22
C ALA A 38 0.28 5.20 2.73
N ASN A 39 -0.31 6.35 2.46
CA ASN A 39 0.13 7.62 2.99
C ASN A 39 -1.02 8.20 3.83
N PRO A 40 -1.21 7.76 5.07
CA PRO A 40 -2.25 8.32 5.94
C PRO A 40 -2.00 9.80 6.21
N ILE A 41 -3.05 10.53 6.58
CA ILE A 41 -3.04 12.01 6.71
C ILE A 41 -1.85 12.51 7.54
N ASN A 42 -1.49 11.82 8.60
CA ASN A 42 -0.41 12.23 9.49
C ASN A 42 0.97 11.70 9.10
N GLN A 43 1.07 10.93 8.02
CA GLN A 43 2.30 10.26 7.57
C GLN A 43 2.41 10.25 6.05
N PHE A 44 1.99 11.33 5.38
CA PHE A 44 1.96 11.36 3.91
C PHE A 44 3.28 11.80 3.26
N ASN A 45 4.21 12.35 4.04
CA ASN A 45 5.57 12.65 3.61
C ASN A 45 6.54 12.67 4.81
N GLU A 46 7.83 12.85 4.53
CA GLU A 46 8.87 12.88 5.56
C GLU A 46 8.66 14.00 6.59
N PHE A 47 8.19 15.16 6.16
CA PHE A 47 8.00 16.30 7.06
C PHE A 47 6.84 16.08 8.03
N THR A 48 5.75 15.48 7.58
CA THR A 48 4.63 15.13 8.48
C THR A 48 5.01 14.05 9.48
N ALA A 49 5.89 13.12 9.09
CA ALA A 49 6.37 12.06 9.98
C ALA A 49 7.24 12.60 11.13
N ILE A 50 7.90 13.75 10.95
CA ILE A 50 8.75 14.38 11.96
C ILE A 50 8.13 15.62 12.63
N ALA A 51 7.03 16.15 12.08
CA ALA A 51 6.37 17.33 12.61
C ALA A 51 5.83 17.06 14.03
N HIS A 52 6.11 18.00 14.94
CA HIS A 52 5.76 17.84 16.35
C HIS A 52 4.24 17.75 16.57
N GLU A 53 3.46 18.48 15.79
CA GLU A 53 2.00 18.55 15.86
C GLU A 53 1.32 17.21 15.52
N PHE A 54 1.98 16.37 14.74
CA PHE A 54 1.47 15.06 14.34
C PHE A 54 2.07 13.90 15.15
N LYS A 55 3.12 14.18 15.92
CA LYS A 55 3.91 13.15 16.61
C LYS A 55 3.10 12.27 17.56
N GLU A 56 2.10 12.83 18.23
CA GLU A 56 1.20 12.11 19.13
C GLU A 56 0.14 11.29 18.40
N LYS A 57 -0.10 11.59 17.11
CA LYS A 57 -1.08 10.92 16.27
C LYS A 57 -0.47 9.83 15.37
N LEU A 58 0.86 9.69 15.42
CA LEU A 58 1.57 8.71 14.61
C LEU A 58 1.45 7.35 15.25
N GLN A 59 0.89 6.43 14.51
CA GLN A 59 0.83 5.01 14.87
C GLN A 59 1.69 4.23 13.88
N ASP A 60 2.90 3.83 14.31
CA ASP A 60 3.76 2.96 13.53
C ASP A 60 3.29 1.52 13.64
N GLY A 61 2.92 0.92 12.53
CA GLY A 61 2.46 -0.45 12.51
C GLY A 61 1.88 -0.87 11.16
N ILE A 62 1.26 -2.02 11.17
CA ILE A 62 0.52 -2.56 10.04
C ILE A 62 -0.97 -2.55 10.37
N PHE A 63 -1.77 -2.03 9.46
CA PHE A 63 -3.20 -1.87 9.61
C PHE A 63 -3.92 -2.89 8.74
N PHE A 64 -4.63 -3.78 9.38
CA PHE A 64 -5.38 -4.85 8.73
C PHE A 64 -6.83 -4.47 8.52
N SER A 65 -7.41 -4.94 7.43
CA SER A 65 -8.87 -4.98 7.31
C SER A 65 -9.48 -5.81 8.46
N LYS A 66 -10.75 -5.54 8.77
CA LYS A 66 -11.46 -6.31 9.79
C LYS A 66 -11.41 -7.82 9.50
N ALA A 67 -11.66 -8.22 8.26
CA ALA A 67 -11.64 -9.62 7.84
C ALA A 67 -10.28 -10.30 8.02
N ALA A 68 -9.19 -9.62 7.63
CA ALA A 68 -7.85 -10.15 7.81
C ALA A 68 -7.44 -10.20 9.28
N PHE A 69 -7.83 -9.22 10.07
CA PHE A 69 -7.53 -9.13 11.50
C PHE A 69 -8.20 -10.26 12.28
N GLU A 70 -9.48 -10.54 12.00
CA GLU A 70 -10.24 -11.64 12.60
C GLU A 70 -9.71 -13.01 12.14
N LYS A 71 -9.44 -13.18 10.84
CA LYS A 71 -8.87 -14.42 10.28
C LYS A 71 -7.55 -14.81 10.94
N LEU A 72 -6.71 -13.82 11.24
CA LEU A 72 -5.42 -14.02 11.90
C LEU A 72 -5.54 -14.00 13.44
N GLU A 73 -6.76 -13.84 13.98
CA GLU A 73 -7.04 -13.76 15.41
C GLU A 73 -6.14 -12.76 16.15
N LEU A 74 -5.93 -11.59 15.56
CA LEU A 74 -5.04 -10.57 16.09
C LEU A 74 -5.70 -9.74 17.20
N GLN A 75 -4.89 -9.07 17.99
CA GLN A 75 -5.32 -8.07 18.96
C GLN A 75 -4.65 -6.73 18.64
N ASN A 76 -5.35 -5.62 18.91
CA ASN A 76 -4.79 -4.29 18.68
C ASN A 76 -3.51 -4.09 19.50
N GLY A 77 -2.46 -3.66 18.81
CA GLY A 77 -1.15 -3.46 19.40
C GLY A 77 -0.29 -4.73 19.54
N ALA A 78 -0.83 -5.91 19.22
CA ALA A 78 -0.08 -7.16 19.23
C ALA A 78 1.08 -7.10 18.23
N LYS A 79 2.21 -7.72 18.59
CA LYS A 79 3.35 -7.84 17.70
C LYS A 79 3.08 -8.93 16.66
N VAL A 80 3.39 -8.62 15.42
CA VAL A 80 3.32 -9.56 14.29
C VAL A 80 4.60 -9.49 13.48
N THR A 81 5.00 -10.62 12.97
CA THR A 81 6.10 -10.75 12.03
C THR A 81 5.54 -10.77 10.62
N VAL A 82 5.90 -9.78 9.82
CA VAL A 82 5.50 -9.64 8.42
C VAL A 82 6.67 -9.99 7.52
N SER A 83 6.50 -11.01 6.70
CA SER A 83 7.52 -11.48 5.77
C SER A 83 7.08 -11.26 4.33
N ALA A 84 7.87 -10.51 3.57
CA ALA A 84 7.65 -10.24 2.15
C ALA A 84 8.98 -9.88 1.49
N ASN A 85 9.13 -10.13 0.19
CA ASN A 85 10.33 -9.77 -0.57
C ASN A 85 11.65 -10.25 0.09
N ASN A 86 11.67 -11.46 0.65
CA ASN A 86 12.81 -12.02 1.40
C ASN A 86 13.26 -11.14 2.59
N GLN A 87 12.41 -10.26 3.06
CA GLN A 87 12.61 -9.42 4.22
C GLN A 87 11.55 -9.73 5.27
N THR A 88 11.91 -9.49 6.51
CA THR A 88 11.02 -9.72 7.65
C THR A 88 11.07 -8.53 8.58
N LEU A 89 9.90 -8.02 8.96
CA LEU A 89 9.77 -6.92 9.91
C LEU A 89 8.81 -7.31 11.03
N GLU A 90 9.14 -6.92 12.25
CA GLU A 90 8.24 -6.97 13.39
C GLU A 90 7.48 -5.63 13.50
N LEU A 91 6.17 -5.69 13.45
CA LEU A 91 5.30 -4.52 13.48
C LEU A 91 4.19 -4.72 14.51
N SER A 92 3.63 -3.62 15.01
CA SER A 92 2.41 -3.67 15.80
C SER A 92 1.20 -3.75 14.87
N ALA A 93 0.27 -4.66 15.18
CA ALA A 93 -0.94 -4.88 14.39
C ALA A 93 -2.08 -4.01 14.89
N PHE A 94 -2.79 -3.37 13.96
CA PHE A 94 -3.97 -2.57 14.24
C PHE A 94 -5.08 -2.94 13.25
N VAL A 95 -6.33 -2.74 13.64
CA VAL A 95 -7.49 -2.91 12.75
C VAL A 95 -7.91 -1.56 12.17
N ASP A 96 -8.15 -1.54 10.86
CA ASP A 96 -8.81 -0.43 10.18
C ASP A 96 -10.13 -0.96 9.59
N ILE A 97 -11.24 -0.49 10.15
CA ILE A 97 -12.59 -0.92 9.77
C ILE A 97 -13.08 -0.30 8.44
N GLN A 98 -12.33 0.64 7.87
CA GLN A 98 -12.66 1.31 6.61
C GLN A 98 -12.18 0.54 5.38
N ILE A 99 -11.35 -0.48 5.58
CA ILE A 99 -10.83 -1.31 4.49
C ILE A 99 -11.39 -2.73 4.56
N ASP A 100 -11.71 -3.29 3.39
CA ASP A 100 -12.29 -4.62 3.24
C ASP A 100 -11.36 -5.57 2.51
N GLY A 101 -11.64 -6.88 2.63
CA GLY A 101 -10.91 -7.95 1.95
C GLY A 101 -9.73 -8.49 2.78
N ASN A 102 -8.94 -9.39 2.17
CA ASN A 102 -7.77 -9.99 2.81
C ASN A 102 -6.53 -9.14 2.58
N ILE A 103 -6.55 -7.92 3.12
CA ILE A 103 -5.52 -6.89 2.89
C ILE A 103 -5.07 -6.22 4.18
N ALA A 104 -3.87 -5.66 4.15
CA ALA A 104 -3.35 -4.76 5.15
C ALA A 104 -2.51 -3.65 4.52
N TYR A 105 -2.30 -2.55 5.22
CA TYR A 105 -1.39 -1.50 4.75
C TYR A 105 -0.37 -1.10 5.79
N VAL A 106 0.73 -0.56 5.30
CA VAL A 106 1.78 0.07 6.10
C VAL A 106 2.00 1.49 5.59
N SER A 107 2.33 2.41 6.50
CA SER A 107 2.72 3.75 6.07
C SER A 107 4.07 3.72 5.37
N THR A 108 4.19 4.50 4.30
CA THR A 108 5.49 4.70 3.61
C THR A 108 6.49 5.41 4.51
N PHE A 109 6.02 6.30 5.38
CA PHE A 109 6.84 7.15 6.24
C PHE A 109 6.70 6.77 7.72
N MET A 110 7.05 5.52 8.05
CA MET A 110 7.07 5.07 9.43
C MET A 110 8.33 5.58 10.13
N LYS A 111 8.18 6.00 11.38
CA LYS A 111 9.26 6.61 12.15
C LYS A 111 10.35 5.61 12.55
N ASN A 112 9.94 4.42 12.95
CA ASN A 112 10.82 3.43 13.61
C ASN A 112 11.10 2.19 12.76
N SER A 113 10.61 2.13 11.53
CA SER A 113 10.84 0.98 10.67
C SER A 113 10.87 1.35 9.18
N THR A 114 11.58 0.54 8.42
CA THR A 114 11.72 0.73 6.98
C THR A 114 10.75 -0.19 6.25
N SER A 115 9.47 0.20 6.22
CA SER A 115 8.42 -0.58 5.55
C SER A 115 8.68 -0.82 4.05
N ASN A 116 9.49 0.04 3.43
CA ASN A 116 9.84 -0.06 2.01
C ASN A 116 10.55 -1.37 1.65
N THR A 117 11.26 -2.00 2.57
CA THR A 117 11.96 -3.26 2.34
C THR A 117 11.03 -4.44 2.06
N LEU A 118 9.78 -4.37 2.52
CA LEU A 118 8.76 -5.39 2.26
C LEU A 118 8.25 -5.38 0.82
N PHE A 119 8.62 -4.38 0.00
CA PHE A 119 8.08 -4.19 -1.33
C PHE A 119 9.16 -4.27 -2.40
N ASN A 120 8.96 -5.15 -3.37
CA ASN A 120 9.73 -5.22 -4.62
C ASN A 120 9.00 -4.56 -5.79
N THR A 121 7.75 -4.17 -5.59
CA THR A 121 6.90 -3.46 -6.54
C THR A 121 6.53 -2.09 -6.01
N TYR A 122 5.89 -1.28 -6.83
CA TYR A 122 5.63 0.11 -6.46
C TYR A 122 4.74 0.27 -5.22
N ARG A 123 3.63 -0.47 -5.12
CA ARG A 123 2.67 -0.25 -4.02
C ARG A 123 2.17 -1.51 -3.33
N PHE A 124 2.15 -2.65 -4.00
CA PHE A 124 1.54 -3.88 -3.50
C PHE A 124 2.55 -5.01 -3.43
N ASN A 125 2.39 -5.87 -2.46
CA ASN A 125 3.11 -7.13 -2.40
C ASN A 125 2.29 -8.18 -1.66
N LYS A 126 2.62 -9.45 -1.85
CA LYS A 126 2.13 -10.53 -1.01
C LYS A 126 3.00 -10.63 0.24
N ALA A 127 2.38 -10.85 1.36
CA ALA A 127 3.08 -11.03 2.63
C ALA A 127 2.49 -12.19 3.41
N LYS A 128 3.35 -12.87 4.13
CA LYS A 128 3.00 -13.81 5.18
C LYS A 128 3.06 -13.10 6.52
N VAL A 129 2.02 -13.29 7.33
CA VAL A 129 1.92 -12.68 8.66
C VAL A 129 1.79 -13.77 9.70
N VAL A 130 2.64 -13.68 10.73
CA VAL A 130 2.65 -14.60 11.86
C VAL A 130 2.64 -13.79 13.15
N LYS A 131 1.88 -14.25 14.15
CA LYS A 131 1.96 -13.68 15.52
C LYS A 131 3.39 -13.85 16.04
N ALA A 132 3.93 -12.80 16.62
CA ALA A 132 5.24 -12.85 17.25
C ALA A 132 5.16 -13.46 18.65
#